data_6c7ccac57c1dbca8b3ad7a0abc3b9644
#
_entry.id   6c7ccac57c1dbca8b3ad7a0abc3b9644
#
_cell.length_a   1.000
_cell.length_b   1.000
_cell.length_c   1.000
_cell.angle_alpha   90.00
_cell.angle_beta   90.00
_cell.angle_gamma   90.00
#
_symmetry.space_group_name_H-M   'P 1'
#
loop_
_entity.id
_entity.type
_entity.pdbx_description
1 polymer ?
#
loop_
_entity_poly.entity_id
_entity_poly.type
_entity_poly.pdbx_seq_one_letter_code
_entity_poly.pdbx_strand_id
1 'polypeptide(L)'
;MDGDRGGDGTGGAGLGTDHLAVVALTLLVGGSVIALVGQHTAAQAGPAIVLSLLLAALGASLVLCCLQDLVLRLPAGEGLHGLLAASWGPRVAGVLGMALLLELVATTAGVAQSMALHLHAVLAAEGLQPCDWLPEQVTAAVGLLMLGALALLPPRRVVLVACALLTVKIGAGVLLLALAARHVHYAHWIPWLPPATAPYRFGLGGVLAAAVPLLGVFASVGLALGFPALRRQGAMWQPAVLALVSLLAMLLLIVLAALQAGLVEFSALASTRPLSVALQMHPQLEWMLPLLPLAGATGLAALQLVLLMLALRLATSLWPGAGDAVGRSRGVIVAAVGLPAVMLVLWLPLGTLPALPGPATLLVMAALCLAVLRRRNDMRQGATGRELVLPMLAPLAAALCVLAALERLRAWPG
;
A
#
# COMPACT_ATOMS: atom_id res chain seq x y z
N MET A 1 -21.83 -39.20 -24.42
CA MET A 1 -20.38 -38.97 -24.56
C MET A 1 -20.19 -37.95 -25.66
N ASP A 2 -20.37 -36.69 -25.35
CA ASP A 2 -20.08 -35.61 -26.28
C ASP A 2 -19.28 -34.57 -25.53
N GLY A 3 -18.07 -34.32 -26.05
CA GLY A 3 -17.03 -33.56 -25.41
C GLY A 3 -17.34 -32.08 -25.44
N ASP A 4 -17.39 -31.50 -24.27
CA ASP A 4 -17.32 -30.06 -24.03
C ASP A 4 -15.90 -29.55 -24.38
N ARG A 5 -15.67 -29.32 -25.69
CA ARG A 5 -14.53 -28.61 -26.26
C ARG A 5 -15.04 -27.28 -26.79
N GLY A 6 -15.42 -26.38 -25.91
CA GLY A 6 -15.94 -25.09 -26.30
C GLY A 6 -15.51 -23.97 -25.38
N GLY A 7 -14.50 -23.20 -25.73
CA GLY A 7 -14.40 -21.84 -25.25
C GLY A 7 -13.27 -21.44 -24.33
N ASP A 8 -12.03 -21.76 -24.63
CA ASP A 8 -10.83 -21.12 -24.03
C ASP A 8 -10.36 -19.89 -24.87
N GLY A 9 -11.31 -19.05 -25.28
CA GLY A 9 -11.05 -17.91 -26.18
C GLY A 9 -11.08 -16.51 -25.55
N THR A 10 -11.51 -16.38 -24.29
CA THR A 10 -11.47 -15.10 -23.58
C THR A 10 -10.75 -15.28 -22.26
N GLY A 11 -9.44 -15.35 -22.31
CA GLY A 11 -8.57 -15.44 -21.13
C GLY A 11 -8.86 -14.29 -20.17
N GLY A 12 -9.78 -14.53 -19.23
CA GLY A 12 -10.30 -13.57 -18.28
C GLY A 12 -9.20 -12.79 -17.58
N ALA A 13 -9.27 -11.49 -17.73
CA ALA A 13 -8.32 -10.52 -17.16
C ALA A 13 -8.36 -10.44 -15.61
N GLY A 14 -9.06 -11.35 -14.93
CA GLY A 14 -9.19 -11.42 -13.48
C GLY A 14 -8.03 -12.14 -12.78
N LEU A 15 -7.83 -11.83 -11.50
CA LEU A 15 -6.85 -12.47 -10.63
C LEU A 15 -7.53 -13.53 -9.74
N GLY A 16 -6.82 -14.62 -9.44
CA GLY A 16 -7.21 -15.58 -8.41
C GLY A 16 -7.07 -14.98 -7.01
N THR A 17 -7.65 -15.62 -6.01
CA THR A 17 -7.59 -15.19 -4.61
C THR A 17 -6.18 -15.17 -4.04
N ASP A 18 -5.34 -16.09 -4.46
CA ASP A 18 -3.91 -16.16 -4.15
C ASP A 18 -3.13 -14.95 -4.69
N HIS A 19 -3.34 -14.61 -5.95
CA HIS A 19 -2.74 -13.41 -6.55
C HIS A 19 -3.22 -12.12 -5.90
N LEU A 20 -4.50 -12.06 -5.51
CA LEU A 20 -5.06 -10.93 -4.78
C LEU A 20 -4.39 -10.77 -3.41
N ALA A 21 -4.11 -11.87 -2.70
CA ALA A 21 -3.40 -11.85 -1.44
C ALA A 21 -2.00 -11.25 -1.59
N VAL A 22 -1.26 -11.62 -2.65
CA VAL A 22 0.06 -11.05 -2.95
C VAL A 22 -0.04 -9.54 -3.22
N VAL A 23 -1.01 -9.11 -4.03
CA VAL A 23 -1.25 -7.69 -4.30
C VAL A 23 -1.54 -6.92 -3.01
N ALA A 24 -2.45 -7.42 -2.18
CA ALA A 24 -2.81 -6.80 -0.91
C ALA A 24 -1.62 -6.72 0.06
N LEU A 25 -0.85 -7.80 0.19
CA LEU A 25 0.34 -7.83 1.03
C LEU A 25 1.42 -6.87 0.51
N THR A 26 1.58 -6.77 -0.82
CA THR A 26 2.51 -5.83 -1.45
C THR A 26 2.12 -4.37 -1.16
N LEU A 27 0.84 -4.03 -1.21
CA LEU A 27 0.36 -2.69 -0.86
C LEU A 27 0.64 -2.33 0.60
N LEU A 28 0.53 -3.30 1.53
CA LEU A 28 0.75 -3.08 2.96
C LEU A 28 2.23 -3.06 3.34
N VAL A 29 3.01 -4.01 2.83
CA VAL A 29 4.38 -4.26 3.32
C VAL A 29 5.44 -3.91 2.27
N GLY A 30 5.08 -3.78 0.99
CA GLY A 30 6.00 -3.48 -0.10
C GLY A 30 6.75 -2.14 0.07
N GLY A 31 6.06 -1.12 0.58
CA GLY A 31 6.62 0.22 0.79
C GLY A 31 7.47 0.36 2.07
N SER A 32 7.75 1.61 2.44
CA SER A 32 8.58 1.98 3.60
C SER A 32 7.79 2.04 4.92
N VAL A 33 6.80 1.20 5.10
CA VAL A 33 5.90 1.20 6.28
C VAL A 33 6.66 1.00 7.59
N ILE A 34 7.73 0.19 7.57
CA ILE A 34 8.56 -0.05 8.77
C ILE A 34 9.30 1.24 9.19
N ALA A 35 9.79 2.02 8.21
CA ALA A 35 10.40 3.32 8.49
C ALA A 35 9.36 4.31 9.03
N LEU A 36 8.17 4.34 8.44
CA LEU A 36 7.06 5.16 8.90
C LEU A 36 6.70 4.84 10.38
N VAL A 37 6.59 3.56 10.72
CA VAL A 37 6.34 3.11 12.11
C VAL A 37 7.43 3.59 13.05
N GLY A 38 8.72 3.45 12.70
CA GLY A 38 9.84 3.93 13.52
C GLY A 38 9.81 5.45 13.72
N GLN A 39 9.56 6.22 12.66
CA GLN A 39 9.45 7.68 12.74
C GLN A 39 8.30 8.12 13.67
N HIS A 40 7.11 7.51 13.54
CA HIS A 40 5.98 7.81 14.43
C HIS A 40 6.20 7.32 15.87
N THR A 41 6.99 6.26 16.06
CA THR A 41 7.45 5.84 17.40
C THR A 41 8.27 6.95 18.03
N ALA A 42 9.27 7.49 17.34
CA ALA A 42 10.10 8.56 17.86
C ALA A 42 9.38 9.89 18.08
N ALA A 43 8.51 10.28 17.10
CA ALA A 43 7.91 11.61 17.08
C ALA A 43 6.62 11.72 17.89
N GLN A 44 5.84 10.63 18.04
CA GLN A 44 4.46 10.72 18.52
C GLN A 44 4.10 9.69 19.60
N ALA A 45 4.22 8.39 19.31
CA ALA A 45 3.63 7.37 20.18
C ALA A 45 4.58 6.79 21.24
N GLY A 46 5.90 6.90 21.03
CA GLY A 46 6.88 6.18 21.85
C GLY A 46 6.67 4.66 21.72
N PRO A 47 7.03 3.88 22.75
CA PRO A 47 6.83 2.43 22.78
C PRO A 47 5.37 2.00 22.62
N ALA A 48 4.40 2.89 22.91
CA ALA A 48 2.97 2.62 22.74
C ALA A 48 2.50 2.63 21.27
N ILE A 49 3.40 2.69 20.28
CA ILE A 49 3.09 2.61 18.84
C ILE A 49 2.24 1.38 18.47
N VAL A 50 2.35 0.31 19.26
CA VAL A 50 1.52 -0.90 19.10
C VAL A 50 0.03 -0.57 19.20
N LEU A 51 -0.37 0.33 20.12
CA LEU A 51 -1.75 0.80 20.23
C LEU A 51 -2.17 1.58 18.98
N SER A 52 -1.27 2.40 18.43
CA SER A 52 -1.54 3.15 17.20
C SER A 52 -1.79 2.21 16.03
N LEU A 53 -1.00 1.12 15.91
CA LEU A 53 -1.20 0.09 14.89
C LEU A 53 -2.55 -0.63 15.05
N LEU A 54 -2.92 -0.99 16.29
CA LEU A 54 -4.21 -1.63 16.58
C LEU A 54 -5.39 -0.71 16.24
N LEU A 55 -5.33 0.57 16.65
CA LEU A 55 -6.36 1.56 16.33
C LEU A 55 -6.47 1.81 14.83
N ALA A 56 -5.34 1.91 14.13
CA ALA A 56 -5.29 2.07 12.69
C ALA A 56 -5.92 0.87 11.96
N ALA A 57 -5.57 -0.35 12.37
CA ALA A 57 -6.13 -1.56 11.80
C ALA A 57 -7.64 -1.71 12.09
N LEU A 58 -8.09 -1.33 13.29
CA LEU A 58 -9.51 -1.29 13.63
C LEU A 58 -10.28 -0.29 12.74
N GLY A 59 -9.76 0.93 12.58
CA GLY A 59 -10.36 1.92 11.69
C GLY A 59 -10.40 1.45 10.23
N ALA A 60 -9.32 0.87 9.74
CA ALA A 60 -9.26 0.32 8.39
C ALA A 60 -10.18 -0.91 8.20
N SER A 61 -10.40 -1.71 9.24
CA SER A 61 -11.35 -2.83 9.17
C SER A 61 -12.78 -2.37 8.90
N LEU A 62 -13.17 -1.20 9.42
CA LEU A 62 -14.47 -0.59 9.10
C LEU A 62 -14.56 -0.22 7.62
N VAL A 63 -13.50 0.34 7.06
CA VAL A 63 -13.41 0.64 5.62
C VAL A 63 -13.54 -0.64 4.80
N LEU A 64 -12.79 -1.69 5.16
CA LEU A 64 -12.85 -2.99 4.47
C LEU A 64 -14.24 -3.63 4.56
N CYS A 65 -14.92 -3.53 5.70
CA CYS A 65 -16.31 -4.01 5.85
C CYS A 65 -17.26 -3.28 4.90
N CYS A 66 -17.11 -1.96 4.73
CA CYS A 66 -17.90 -1.19 3.76
C CYS A 66 -17.61 -1.64 2.32
N LEU A 67 -16.35 -1.82 1.97
CA LEU A 67 -15.95 -2.31 0.65
C LEU A 67 -16.46 -3.72 0.37
N GLN A 68 -16.42 -4.59 1.40
CA GLN A 68 -16.96 -5.94 1.33
C GLN A 68 -18.45 -5.95 0.98
N ASP A 69 -19.23 -5.12 1.67
CA ASP A 69 -20.67 -5.01 1.41
C ASP A 69 -20.96 -4.58 -0.03
N LEU A 70 -20.20 -3.58 -0.53
CA LEU A 70 -20.33 -3.11 -1.90
C LEU A 70 -19.98 -4.19 -2.94
N VAL A 71 -18.86 -4.91 -2.75
CA VAL A 71 -18.44 -5.97 -3.67
C VAL A 71 -19.43 -7.12 -3.73
N LEU A 72 -20.04 -7.47 -2.58
CA LEU A 72 -21.02 -8.55 -2.52
C LEU A 72 -22.36 -8.19 -3.19
N ARG A 73 -22.71 -6.91 -3.21
CA ARG A 73 -24.00 -6.42 -3.72
C ARG A 73 -23.96 -5.91 -5.15
N LEU A 74 -22.79 -5.49 -5.61
CA LEU A 74 -22.63 -4.97 -6.97
C LEU A 74 -22.22 -6.08 -7.94
N PRO A 75 -22.57 -5.96 -9.23
CA PRO A 75 -22.17 -6.94 -10.23
C PRO A 75 -20.63 -7.08 -10.28
N ALA A 76 -20.16 -8.32 -10.21
CA ALA A 76 -18.76 -8.64 -10.25
C ALA A 76 -18.19 -8.30 -11.63
N GLY A 77 -17.06 -7.61 -11.69
CA GLY A 77 -16.29 -7.52 -12.93
C GLY A 77 -15.65 -6.18 -13.28
N GLU A 78 -16.06 -5.08 -12.67
CA GLU A 78 -15.64 -3.75 -13.13
C GLU A 78 -14.54 -3.06 -12.29
N GLY A 79 -14.06 -3.69 -11.22
CA GLY A 79 -13.04 -3.11 -10.33
C GLY A 79 -13.50 -1.85 -9.59
N LEU A 80 -12.55 -1.06 -9.07
CA LEU A 80 -12.84 0.15 -8.28
C LEU A 80 -13.64 1.21 -9.04
N HIS A 81 -13.31 1.44 -10.32
CA HIS A 81 -14.04 2.42 -11.13
C HIS A 81 -15.50 2.02 -11.33
N GLY A 82 -15.76 0.74 -11.59
CA GLY A 82 -17.13 0.23 -11.71
C GLY A 82 -17.92 0.34 -10.42
N LEU A 83 -17.30 0.07 -9.26
CA LEU A 83 -17.92 0.26 -7.95
C LEU A 83 -18.32 1.74 -7.73
N LEU A 84 -17.44 2.68 -8.10
CA LEU A 84 -17.73 4.11 -8.05
C LEU A 84 -18.84 4.50 -9.02
N ALA A 85 -18.79 4.04 -10.27
CA ALA A 85 -19.78 4.36 -11.30
C ALA A 85 -21.17 3.85 -10.94
N ALA A 86 -21.25 2.62 -10.43
CA ALA A 86 -22.51 2.03 -9.96
C ALA A 86 -23.09 2.74 -8.72
N SER A 87 -22.23 3.36 -7.89
CA SER A 87 -22.66 4.03 -6.66
C SER A 87 -22.98 5.52 -6.85
N TRP A 88 -22.17 6.23 -7.60
CA TRP A 88 -22.20 7.69 -7.72
C TRP A 88 -22.48 8.20 -9.13
N GLY A 89 -22.55 7.30 -10.10
CA GLY A 89 -22.71 7.60 -11.51
C GLY A 89 -21.38 7.87 -12.23
N PRO A 90 -21.39 7.85 -13.59
CA PRO A 90 -20.17 7.84 -14.40
C PRO A 90 -19.35 9.13 -14.30
N ARG A 91 -19.98 10.29 -14.08
CA ARG A 91 -19.28 11.58 -13.97
C ARG A 91 -18.41 11.64 -12.71
N VAL A 92 -18.99 11.30 -11.54
CA VAL A 92 -18.25 11.31 -10.27
C VAL A 92 -17.16 10.23 -10.27
N ALA A 93 -17.48 9.04 -10.79
CA ALA A 93 -16.50 7.96 -10.95
C ALA A 93 -15.33 8.37 -11.86
N GLY A 94 -15.61 9.09 -12.95
CA GLY A 94 -14.58 9.61 -13.85
C GLY A 94 -13.64 10.61 -13.16
N VAL A 95 -14.18 11.56 -12.40
CA VAL A 95 -13.37 12.56 -11.66
C VAL A 95 -12.51 11.89 -10.60
N LEU A 96 -13.11 11.04 -9.75
CA LEU A 96 -12.37 10.33 -8.69
C LEU A 96 -11.37 9.32 -9.27
N GLY A 97 -11.74 8.63 -10.35
CA GLY A 97 -10.86 7.71 -11.07
C GLY A 97 -9.66 8.44 -11.69
N MET A 98 -9.86 9.61 -12.28
CA MET A 98 -8.78 10.43 -12.84
C MET A 98 -7.84 10.94 -11.74
N ALA A 99 -8.38 11.45 -10.62
CA ALA A 99 -7.59 11.88 -9.48
C ALA A 99 -6.75 10.72 -8.91
N LEU A 100 -7.35 9.52 -8.79
CA LEU A 100 -6.64 8.31 -8.37
C LEU A 100 -5.56 7.91 -9.38
N LEU A 101 -5.82 7.99 -10.68
CA LEU A 101 -4.82 7.66 -11.70
C LEU A 101 -3.61 8.60 -11.63
N LEU A 102 -3.83 9.90 -11.49
CA LEU A 102 -2.76 10.89 -11.33
C LEU A 102 -1.93 10.61 -10.08
N GLU A 103 -2.59 10.28 -8.96
CA GLU A 103 -1.91 9.90 -7.72
C GLU A 103 -1.09 8.63 -7.90
N LEU A 104 -1.62 7.58 -8.56
CA LEU A 104 -0.90 6.34 -8.82
C LEU A 104 0.35 6.59 -9.69
N VAL A 105 0.26 7.45 -10.70
CA VAL A 105 1.40 7.85 -11.54
C VAL A 105 2.47 8.57 -10.70
N ALA A 106 2.06 9.56 -9.90
CA ALA A 106 2.99 10.30 -9.03
C ALA A 106 3.62 9.40 -7.96
N THR A 107 2.82 8.53 -7.34
CA THR A 107 3.33 7.57 -6.34
C THR A 107 4.28 6.55 -6.96
N THR A 108 4.00 6.08 -8.19
CA THR A 108 4.90 5.18 -8.93
C THR A 108 6.25 5.84 -9.15
N ALA A 109 6.28 7.13 -9.50
CA ALA A 109 7.51 7.90 -9.63
C ALA A 109 8.26 8.05 -8.29
N GLY A 110 7.55 8.35 -7.19
CA GLY A 110 8.14 8.44 -5.85
C GLY A 110 8.70 7.11 -5.34
N VAL A 111 8.01 6.00 -5.62
CA VAL A 111 8.51 4.65 -5.33
C VAL A 111 9.77 4.33 -6.12
N ALA A 112 9.85 4.73 -7.40
CA ALA A 112 11.04 4.56 -8.22
C ALA A 112 12.24 5.33 -7.67
N GLN A 113 12.06 6.59 -7.24
CA GLN A 113 13.10 7.37 -6.57
C GLN A 113 13.57 6.70 -5.28
N SER A 114 12.62 6.26 -4.43
CA SER A 114 12.95 5.55 -3.20
C SER A 114 13.69 4.23 -3.45
N MET A 115 13.32 3.49 -4.49
CA MET A 115 13.99 2.26 -4.90
C MET A 115 15.43 2.53 -5.35
N ALA A 116 15.69 3.59 -6.12
CA ALA A 116 17.03 3.99 -6.55
C ALA A 116 17.92 4.33 -5.35
N LEU A 117 17.42 5.07 -4.36
CA LEU A 117 18.15 5.35 -3.12
C LEU A 117 18.55 4.08 -2.35
N HIS A 118 17.68 3.07 -2.31
CA HIS A 118 18.01 1.80 -1.69
C HIS A 118 19.02 1.01 -2.51
N LEU A 119 18.90 1.02 -3.85
CA LEU A 119 19.87 0.35 -4.73
C LEU A 119 21.26 0.97 -4.62
N HIS A 120 21.35 2.30 -4.61
CA HIS A 120 22.63 3.00 -4.39
C HIS A 120 23.22 2.66 -3.01
N ALA A 121 22.39 2.51 -1.98
CA ALA A 121 22.85 2.08 -0.66
C ALA A 121 23.38 0.63 -0.65
N VAL A 122 22.80 -0.27 -1.45
CA VAL A 122 23.34 -1.63 -1.66
C VAL A 122 24.72 -1.56 -2.33
N LEU A 123 24.84 -0.80 -3.42
CA LEU A 123 26.11 -0.64 -4.15
C LEU A 123 27.20 -0.05 -3.25
N ALA A 124 26.87 0.96 -2.46
CA ALA A 124 27.79 1.57 -1.52
C ALA A 124 28.27 0.59 -0.43
N ALA A 125 27.39 -0.29 0.04
CA ALA A 125 27.74 -1.32 1.03
C ALA A 125 28.72 -2.36 0.46
N GLU A 126 28.68 -2.62 -0.84
CA GLU A 126 29.62 -3.49 -1.56
C GLU A 126 30.94 -2.76 -1.97
N GLY A 127 31.13 -1.52 -1.50
CA GLY A 127 32.29 -0.71 -1.83
C GLY A 127 32.28 -0.14 -3.25
N LEU A 128 31.22 -0.36 -4.02
CA LEU A 128 31.03 0.25 -5.31
C LEU A 128 30.46 1.66 -5.09
N GLN A 129 31.33 2.65 -5.13
CA GLN A 129 30.85 4.04 -5.10
C GLN A 129 29.92 4.28 -6.29
N PRO A 130 28.69 4.79 -6.10
CA PRO A 130 27.85 5.16 -7.22
C PRO A 130 28.61 6.18 -8.05
N CYS A 131 28.95 5.78 -9.29
CA CYS A 131 29.71 6.63 -10.19
C CYS A 131 28.94 7.92 -10.42
N ASP A 132 29.63 9.06 -10.50
CA ASP A 132 29.04 10.38 -10.81
C ASP A 132 28.23 10.40 -12.12
N TRP A 133 28.46 9.41 -12.99
CA TRP A 133 27.73 9.24 -14.26
C TRP A 133 26.38 8.53 -14.13
N LEU A 134 26.02 8.00 -12.96
CA LEU A 134 24.71 7.35 -12.71
C LEU A 134 23.97 8.05 -11.57
N PRO A 135 23.40 9.23 -11.80
CA PRO A 135 22.60 9.93 -10.80
C PRO A 135 21.40 9.07 -10.34
N GLU A 136 20.98 9.23 -9.10
CA GLU A 136 19.84 8.49 -8.52
C GLU A 136 18.57 8.64 -9.35
N GLN A 137 18.34 9.81 -9.95
CA GLN A 137 17.20 10.06 -10.83
C GLN A 137 17.24 9.22 -12.11
N VAL A 138 18.44 9.05 -12.70
CA VAL A 138 18.62 8.20 -13.89
C VAL A 138 18.40 6.73 -13.51
N THR A 139 18.97 6.29 -12.38
CA THR A 139 18.74 4.94 -11.87
C THR A 139 17.25 4.67 -11.63
N ALA A 140 16.52 5.64 -11.05
CA ALA A 140 15.08 5.55 -10.84
C ALA A 140 14.31 5.47 -12.17
N ALA A 141 14.66 6.30 -13.16
CA ALA A 141 14.03 6.28 -14.48
C ALA A 141 14.26 4.96 -15.22
N VAL A 142 15.50 4.44 -15.20
CA VAL A 142 15.84 3.13 -15.79
C VAL A 142 15.07 2.01 -15.09
N GLY A 143 15.07 1.99 -13.75
CA GLY A 143 14.30 1.02 -12.96
C GLY A 143 12.80 1.05 -13.30
N LEU A 144 12.24 2.26 -13.43
CA LEU A 144 10.84 2.44 -13.82
C LEU A 144 10.55 1.90 -15.23
N LEU A 145 11.43 2.15 -16.19
CA LEU A 145 11.30 1.62 -17.55
C LEU A 145 11.41 0.09 -17.59
N MET A 146 12.34 -0.49 -16.86
CA MET A 146 12.49 -1.95 -16.77
C MET A 146 11.26 -2.61 -16.14
N LEU A 147 10.77 -2.07 -15.02
CA LEU A 147 9.55 -2.59 -14.37
C LEU A 147 8.30 -2.30 -15.22
N GLY A 148 8.28 -1.18 -15.97
CA GLY A 148 7.25 -0.89 -16.96
C GLY A 148 7.21 -1.92 -18.09
N ALA A 149 8.37 -2.36 -18.59
CA ALA A 149 8.47 -3.45 -19.55
C ALA A 149 7.96 -4.77 -18.97
N LEU A 150 8.26 -5.09 -17.71
CA LEU A 150 7.69 -6.25 -17.03
C LEU A 150 6.17 -6.16 -16.86
N ALA A 151 5.62 -4.98 -16.67
CA ALA A 151 4.18 -4.77 -16.57
C ALA A 151 3.42 -5.05 -17.90
N LEU A 152 4.12 -5.19 -19.03
CA LEU A 152 3.56 -5.67 -20.29
C LEU A 152 3.23 -7.17 -20.27
N LEU A 153 3.83 -7.93 -19.37
CA LEU A 153 3.53 -9.35 -19.18
C LEU A 153 2.07 -9.58 -18.74
N PRO A 154 1.54 -10.80 -18.91
CA PRO A 154 0.23 -11.15 -18.37
C PRO A 154 0.17 -10.86 -16.86
N PRO A 155 -0.95 -10.34 -16.33
CA PRO A 155 -1.07 -9.91 -14.93
C PRO A 155 -0.63 -10.97 -13.91
N ARG A 156 -0.95 -12.24 -14.17
CA ARG A 156 -0.54 -13.36 -13.31
C ARG A 156 0.99 -13.49 -13.19
N ARG A 157 1.73 -13.32 -14.30
CA ARG A 157 3.20 -13.38 -14.29
C ARG A 157 3.79 -12.19 -13.55
N VAL A 158 3.22 -10.99 -13.73
CA VAL A 158 3.66 -9.80 -12.99
C VAL A 158 3.49 -9.99 -11.50
N VAL A 159 2.34 -10.55 -11.06
CA VAL A 159 2.10 -10.84 -9.62
C VAL A 159 3.07 -11.90 -9.09
N LEU A 160 3.45 -12.91 -9.89
CA LEU A 160 4.47 -13.89 -9.49
C LEU A 160 5.84 -13.24 -9.29
N VAL A 161 6.24 -12.32 -10.17
CA VAL A 161 7.48 -11.54 -10.00
C VAL A 161 7.40 -10.68 -8.74
N ALA A 162 6.29 -9.99 -8.52
CA ALA A 162 6.08 -9.20 -7.29
C ALA A 162 6.13 -10.10 -6.04
N CYS A 163 5.57 -11.31 -6.11
CA CYS A 163 5.63 -12.30 -5.03
C CYS A 163 7.08 -12.69 -4.71
N ALA A 164 7.89 -13.01 -5.73
CA ALA A 164 9.29 -13.36 -5.54
C ALA A 164 10.08 -12.22 -4.88
N LEU A 165 9.89 -10.98 -5.36
CA LEU A 165 10.53 -9.79 -4.78
C LEU A 165 10.09 -9.55 -3.33
N LEU A 166 8.80 -9.72 -3.04
CA LEU A 166 8.25 -9.54 -1.70
C LEU A 166 8.74 -10.63 -0.74
N THR A 167 8.94 -11.86 -1.23
CA THR A 167 9.51 -12.97 -0.43
C THR A 167 10.90 -12.64 0.07
N VAL A 168 11.75 -12.00 -0.75
CA VAL A 168 13.09 -11.53 -0.32
C VAL A 168 12.94 -10.53 0.82
N LYS A 169 12.05 -9.54 0.71
CA LYS A 169 11.81 -8.55 1.76
C LYS A 169 11.32 -9.18 3.06
N ILE A 170 10.32 -10.05 2.98
CA ILE A 170 9.76 -10.72 4.16
C ILE A 170 10.81 -11.64 4.78
N GLY A 171 11.56 -12.39 3.98
CA GLY A 171 12.64 -13.23 4.44
C GLY A 171 13.72 -12.46 5.20
N ALA A 172 14.14 -11.32 4.68
CA ALA A 172 15.05 -10.42 5.37
C ALA A 172 14.48 -9.89 6.70
N GLY A 173 13.18 -9.55 6.72
CA GLY A 173 12.48 -9.12 7.94
C GLY A 173 12.40 -10.22 9.00
N VAL A 174 12.10 -11.44 8.60
CA VAL A 174 12.05 -12.61 9.50
C VAL A 174 13.46 -12.94 10.04
N LEU A 175 14.48 -12.91 9.18
CA LEU A 175 15.86 -13.10 9.59
C LEU A 175 16.30 -12.05 10.61
N LEU A 176 16.00 -10.79 10.33
CA LEU A 176 16.25 -9.68 11.25
C LEU A 176 15.58 -9.93 12.60
N LEU A 177 14.29 -10.29 12.59
CA LEU A 177 13.53 -10.57 13.79
C LEU A 177 14.19 -11.68 14.61
N ALA A 178 14.55 -12.80 13.96
CA ALA A 178 15.14 -13.96 14.63
C ALA A 178 16.49 -13.66 15.29
N LEU A 179 17.31 -12.82 14.67
CA LEU A 179 18.65 -12.51 15.14
C LEU A 179 18.69 -11.32 16.10
N ALA A 180 17.94 -10.27 15.82
CA ALA A 180 17.91 -9.06 16.61
C ALA A 180 17.10 -9.19 17.91
N ALA A 181 16.16 -10.14 17.98
CA ALA A 181 15.32 -10.33 19.17
C ALA A 181 16.14 -10.58 20.45
N ARG A 182 17.33 -11.16 20.34
CA ARG A 182 18.25 -11.40 21.48
C ARG A 182 18.87 -10.13 22.07
N HIS A 183 18.84 -9.03 21.32
CA HIS A 183 19.42 -7.75 21.71
C HIS A 183 18.37 -6.73 22.19
N VAL A 184 17.15 -7.17 22.36
CA VAL A 184 16.05 -6.36 22.88
C VAL A 184 16.24 -6.15 24.38
N HIS A 185 16.23 -4.88 24.80
CA HIS A 185 16.31 -4.50 26.20
C HIS A 185 14.97 -3.99 26.70
N TYR A 186 14.44 -4.61 27.74
CA TYR A 186 13.15 -4.23 28.34
C TYR A 186 13.13 -2.77 28.82
N ALA A 187 14.27 -2.24 29.24
CA ALA A 187 14.39 -0.85 29.70
C ALA A 187 13.98 0.18 28.62
N HIS A 188 14.17 -0.12 27.33
CA HIS A 188 13.80 0.77 26.24
C HIS A 188 12.27 0.91 26.07
N TRP A 189 11.48 0.01 26.66
CA TRP A 189 10.01 0.10 26.65
C TRP A 189 9.45 0.87 27.85
N ILE A 190 10.30 1.35 28.76
CA ILE A 190 9.85 2.06 29.95
C ILE A 190 10.21 3.55 29.83
N PRO A 191 9.24 4.46 30.01
CA PRO A 191 7.82 4.21 30.21
C PRO A 191 7.11 3.77 28.92
N TRP A 192 6.27 2.73 29.01
CA TRP A 192 5.56 2.20 27.84
C TRP A 192 4.66 3.25 27.14
N LEU A 193 3.99 4.10 27.94
CA LEU A 193 3.26 5.28 27.47
C LEU A 193 3.94 6.52 28.06
N PRO A 194 4.87 7.17 27.33
CA PRO A 194 5.54 8.37 27.82
C PRO A 194 4.52 9.48 28.10
N PRO A 195 4.73 10.32 29.13
CA PRO A 195 3.84 11.45 29.40
C PRO A 195 3.81 12.42 28.22
N ALA A 196 2.64 13.03 27.99
CA ALA A 196 2.47 14.00 26.92
C ALA A 196 3.40 15.22 27.14
N THR A 197 4.25 15.53 26.18
CA THR A 197 5.18 16.66 26.22
C THR A 197 4.69 17.85 25.39
N ALA A 198 3.80 17.62 24.43
CA ALA A 198 3.16 18.63 23.58
C ALA A 198 1.84 18.06 23.03
N PRO A 199 0.95 18.88 22.46
CA PRO A 199 -0.20 18.39 21.71
C PRO A 199 0.27 17.39 20.65
N TYR A 200 -0.35 16.20 20.63
CA TYR A 200 -0.06 15.13 19.67
C TYR A 200 1.34 14.49 19.78
N ARG A 201 2.07 14.77 20.86
CA ARG A 201 3.37 14.17 21.13
C ARG A 201 3.32 13.44 22.48
N PHE A 202 3.44 12.11 22.39
CA PHE A 202 3.33 11.16 23.49
C PHE A 202 1.95 11.16 24.18
N GLY A 203 1.78 10.32 25.17
CA GLY A 203 0.49 10.07 25.79
C GLY A 203 -0.55 9.56 24.79
N LEU A 204 -1.81 9.59 25.16
CA LEU A 204 -2.91 9.15 24.29
C LEU A 204 -3.07 10.02 23.03
N GLY A 205 -2.78 11.33 23.13
CA GLY A 205 -2.82 12.22 21.99
C GLY A 205 -1.80 11.85 20.91
N GLY A 206 -0.58 11.48 21.31
CA GLY A 206 0.46 10.99 20.40
C GLY A 206 0.12 9.64 19.76
N VAL A 207 -0.48 8.72 20.55
CA VAL A 207 -0.96 7.43 20.04
C VAL A 207 -2.03 7.62 18.95
N LEU A 208 -3.00 8.50 19.16
CA LEU A 208 -4.03 8.82 18.18
C LEU A 208 -3.45 9.51 16.95
N ALA A 209 -2.52 10.44 17.13
CA ALA A 209 -1.86 11.13 16.01
C ALA A 209 -1.06 10.16 15.13
N ALA A 210 -0.36 9.19 15.72
CA ALA A 210 0.34 8.15 14.97
C ALA A 210 -0.61 7.15 14.28
N ALA A 211 -1.80 6.93 14.84
CA ALA A 211 -2.78 6.00 14.25
C ALA A 211 -3.33 6.50 12.91
N VAL A 212 -3.46 7.83 12.70
CA VAL A 212 -4.07 8.41 11.49
C VAL A 212 -3.29 8.06 10.20
N PRO A 213 -1.97 8.34 10.09
CA PRO A 213 -1.20 7.97 8.89
C PRO A 213 -1.13 6.45 8.68
N LEU A 214 -1.07 5.66 9.77
CA LEU A 214 -1.06 4.21 9.71
C LEU A 214 -2.41 3.64 9.24
N LEU A 215 -3.54 4.26 9.63
CA LEU A 215 -4.86 3.91 9.12
C LEU A 215 -4.91 4.04 7.59
N GLY A 216 -4.36 5.13 7.05
CA GLY A 216 -4.26 5.30 5.61
C GLY A 216 -3.54 4.14 4.93
N VAL A 217 -2.42 3.67 5.49
CA VAL A 217 -1.67 2.51 4.96
C VAL A 217 -2.55 1.26 4.93
N PHE A 218 -3.25 0.94 6.03
CA PHE A 218 -4.14 -0.23 6.07
C PHE A 218 -5.36 -0.07 5.14
N ALA A 219 -5.92 1.13 5.02
CA ALA A 219 -7.05 1.40 4.12
C ALA A 219 -6.66 1.27 2.64
N SER A 220 -5.40 1.51 2.29
CA SER A 220 -4.90 1.38 0.90
C SER A 220 -5.00 -0.04 0.35
N VAL A 221 -5.16 -1.06 1.20
CA VAL A 221 -5.38 -2.43 0.76
C VAL A 221 -6.65 -2.56 -0.10
N GLY A 222 -7.62 -1.66 0.11
CA GLY A 222 -8.82 -1.55 -0.72
C GLY A 222 -8.53 -1.31 -2.20
N LEU A 223 -7.36 -0.77 -2.56
CA LEU A 223 -6.91 -0.65 -3.96
C LEU A 223 -6.80 -2.01 -4.66
N ALA A 224 -6.59 -3.10 -3.92
CA ALA A 224 -6.56 -4.44 -4.49
C ALA A 224 -7.89 -4.84 -5.17
N LEU A 225 -9.01 -4.22 -4.78
CA LEU A 225 -10.31 -4.36 -5.46
C LEU A 225 -10.33 -3.74 -6.87
N GLY A 226 -9.30 -3.00 -7.26
CA GLY A 226 -9.09 -2.58 -8.64
C GLY A 226 -8.90 -3.75 -9.61
N PHE A 227 -8.61 -4.96 -9.11
CA PHE A 227 -8.52 -6.18 -9.90
C PHE A 227 -9.83 -6.97 -9.79
N PRO A 228 -10.55 -7.20 -10.91
CA PRO A 228 -11.74 -8.01 -10.90
C PRO A 228 -11.40 -9.47 -10.54
N ALA A 229 -12.33 -10.13 -9.86
CA ALA A 229 -12.20 -11.56 -9.56
C ALA A 229 -12.28 -12.39 -10.82
N LEU A 230 -11.49 -13.47 -10.88
CA LEU A 230 -11.45 -14.38 -12.02
C LEU A 230 -12.77 -15.14 -12.22
N ARG A 231 -13.49 -15.44 -11.12
CA ARG A 231 -14.78 -16.14 -11.10
C ARG A 231 -15.71 -15.48 -10.07
N ARG A 232 -17.04 -15.60 -10.27
CA ARG A 232 -18.04 -15.09 -9.35
C ARG A 232 -17.84 -15.62 -7.91
N GLN A 233 -17.48 -16.89 -7.75
CA GLN A 233 -17.11 -17.47 -6.45
C GLN A 233 -15.86 -16.81 -5.84
N GLY A 234 -14.87 -16.42 -6.65
CA GLY A 234 -13.70 -15.68 -6.19
C GLY A 234 -14.06 -14.30 -5.64
N ALA A 235 -15.05 -13.62 -6.19
CA ALA A 235 -15.50 -12.32 -5.71
C ALA A 235 -16.03 -12.40 -4.26
N MET A 236 -16.68 -13.49 -3.88
CA MET A 236 -17.18 -13.70 -2.51
C MET A 236 -16.05 -13.85 -1.49
N TRP A 237 -14.88 -14.40 -1.89
CA TRP A 237 -13.73 -14.61 -1.02
C TRP A 237 -12.76 -13.42 -0.97
N GLN A 238 -12.82 -12.51 -1.95
CA GLN A 238 -11.91 -11.36 -1.99
C GLN A 238 -11.87 -10.58 -0.65
N PRO A 239 -13.00 -10.23 -0.03
CA PRO A 239 -12.96 -9.46 1.20
C PRO A 239 -12.36 -10.22 2.38
N ALA A 240 -12.62 -11.53 2.47
CA ALA A 240 -12.05 -12.37 3.52
C ALA A 240 -10.52 -12.48 3.37
N VAL A 241 -10.02 -12.61 2.13
CA VAL A 241 -8.59 -12.61 1.83
C VAL A 241 -7.95 -11.28 2.20
N LEU A 242 -8.58 -10.15 1.86
CA LEU A 242 -8.06 -8.82 2.23
C LEU A 242 -8.02 -8.64 3.75
N ALA A 243 -9.05 -9.09 4.47
CA ALA A 243 -9.09 -9.02 5.93
C ALA A 243 -7.98 -9.89 6.56
N LEU A 244 -7.81 -11.11 6.09
CA LEU A 244 -6.76 -12.03 6.57
C LEU A 244 -5.37 -11.46 6.33
N VAL A 245 -5.09 -10.97 5.11
CA VAL A 245 -3.80 -10.37 4.77
C VAL A 245 -3.52 -9.14 5.61
N SER A 246 -4.55 -8.29 5.83
CA SER A 246 -4.41 -7.11 6.70
C SER A 246 -4.10 -7.48 8.15
N LEU A 247 -4.73 -8.54 8.66
CA LEU A 247 -4.45 -9.06 10.01
C LEU A 247 -3.02 -9.58 10.12
N LEU A 248 -2.57 -10.40 9.17
CA LEU A 248 -1.21 -10.93 9.16
C LEU A 248 -0.16 -9.83 9.04
N ALA A 249 -0.39 -8.85 8.16
CA ALA A 249 0.49 -7.69 8.01
C ALA A 249 0.53 -6.84 9.30
N MET A 250 -0.62 -6.63 9.95
CA MET A 250 -0.69 -5.94 11.24
C MET A 250 0.15 -6.67 12.31
N LEU A 251 -0.01 -7.98 12.45
CA LEU A 251 0.75 -8.77 13.42
C LEU A 251 2.26 -8.67 13.14
N LEU A 252 2.68 -8.78 11.88
CA LEU A 252 4.08 -8.60 11.50
C LEU A 252 4.60 -7.21 11.86
N LEU A 253 3.82 -6.16 11.58
CA LEU A 253 4.21 -4.79 11.89
C LEU A 253 4.28 -4.51 13.38
N ILE A 254 3.39 -5.09 14.19
CA ILE A 254 3.43 -5.00 15.66
C ILE A 254 4.73 -5.61 16.19
N VAL A 255 5.08 -6.81 15.73
CA VAL A 255 6.30 -7.50 16.15
C VAL A 255 7.54 -6.71 15.75
N LEU A 256 7.59 -6.19 14.53
CA LEU A 256 8.70 -5.36 14.05
C LEU A 256 8.78 -4.02 14.77
N ALA A 257 7.65 -3.40 15.10
CA ALA A 257 7.60 -2.16 15.88
C ALA A 257 8.10 -2.37 17.31
N ALA A 258 7.68 -3.45 17.95
CA ALA A 258 8.17 -3.82 19.28
C ALA A 258 9.68 -4.12 19.25
N LEU A 259 10.18 -4.82 18.22
CA LEU A 259 11.60 -5.05 18.04
C LEU A 259 12.38 -3.72 17.92
N GLN A 260 11.95 -2.80 17.05
CA GLN A 260 12.61 -1.50 16.89
C GLN A 260 12.67 -0.72 18.20
N ALA A 261 11.53 -0.62 18.90
CA ALA A 261 11.45 0.09 20.19
C ALA A 261 12.23 -0.61 21.33
N GLY A 262 12.54 -1.89 21.20
CA GLY A 262 13.32 -2.65 22.18
C GLY A 262 14.82 -2.67 21.90
N LEU A 263 15.25 -2.47 20.64
CA LEU A 263 16.67 -2.44 20.28
C LEU A 263 17.36 -1.17 20.74
N VAL A 264 16.69 -0.03 20.64
CA VAL A 264 17.23 1.29 20.98
C VAL A 264 16.16 2.14 21.64
N GLU A 265 16.60 3.18 22.35
CA GLU A 265 15.66 4.19 22.84
C GLU A 265 14.84 4.78 21.69
N PHE A 266 13.55 5.00 21.94
CA PHE A 266 12.63 5.46 20.89
C PHE A 266 13.02 6.81 20.28
N SER A 267 13.74 7.67 20.98
CA SER A 267 14.30 8.93 20.48
C SER A 267 15.29 8.73 19.34
N ALA A 268 16.06 7.66 19.37
CA ALA A 268 17.03 7.31 18.34
C ALA A 268 16.37 6.88 17.01
N LEU A 269 15.09 6.51 17.03
CA LEU A 269 14.31 6.17 15.84
C LEU A 269 13.87 7.41 15.03
N ALA A 270 14.20 8.63 15.46
CA ALA A 270 13.94 9.88 14.76
C ALA A 270 14.86 10.05 13.53
N SER A 271 14.80 9.09 12.62
CA SER A 271 15.64 9.02 11.41
C SER A 271 14.79 8.63 10.22
N THR A 272 15.26 8.95 9.03
CA THR A 272 14.66 8.44 7.77
C THR A 272 14.85 6.93 7.62
N ARG A 273 15.83 6.35 8.33
CA ARG A 273 16.16 4.91 8.31
C ARG A 273 16.28 4.36 9.75
N PRO A 274 15.17 4.35 10.54
CA PRO A 274 15.23 4.03 11.97
C PRO A 274 15.83 2.66 12.27
N LEU A 275 15.53 1.67 11.46
CA LEU A 275 16.06 0.32 11.64
C LEU A 275 17.56 0.23 11.37
N SER A 276 18.09 0.98 10.40
CA SER A 276 19.53 1.05 10.15
C SER A 276 20.27 1.65 11.35
N VAL A 277 19.73 2.71 11.95
CA VAL A 277 20.28 3.32 13.18
C VAL A 277 20.27 2.31 14.32
N ALA A 278 19.16 1.59 14.49
CA ALA A 278 19.06 0.57 15.53
C ALA A 278 20.10 -0.54 15.39
N LEU A 279 20.39 -0.97 14.15
CA LEU A 279 21.43 -2.00 13.91
C LEU A 279 22.85 -1.47 14.08
N GLN A 280 23.13 -0.22 13.69
CA GLN A 280 24.46 0.40 13.87
C GLN A 280 24.88 0.52 15.33
N MET A 281 23.90 0.62 16.26
CA MET A 281 24.15 0.64 17.70
C MET A 281 24.54 -0.75 18.27
N HIS A 282 24.41 -1.81 17.46
CA HIS A 282 24.73 -3.19 17.84
C HIS A 282 25.80 -3.78 16.92
N PRO A 283 27.10 -3.74 17.26
CA PRO A 283 28.19 -4.23 16.40
C PRO A 283 28.00 -5.68 15.92
N GLN A 284 27.35 -6.50 16.75
CA GLN A 284 27.06 -7.91 16.42
C GLN A 284 26.04 -8.09 15.29
N LEU A 285 25.27 -7.06 14.97
CA LEU A 285 24.25 -7.03 13.92
C LEU A 285 24.68 -6.21 12.69
N GLU A 286 25.89 -5.63 12.71
CA GLU A 286 26.37 -4.74 11.66
C GLU A 286 26.42 -5.41 10.29
N TRP A 287 26.73 -6.71 10.23
CA TRP A 287 26.73 -7.49 9.00
C TRP A 287 25.34 -7.58 8.32
N MET A 288 24.25 -7.27 9.04
CA MET A 288 22.89 -7.21 8.48
C MET A 288 22.58 -5.89 7.79
N LEU A 289 23.39 -4.85 7.97
CA LEU A 289 23.14 -3.52 7.38
C LEU A 289 22.93 -3.56 5.87
N PRO A 290 23.67 -4.34 5.06
CA PRO A 290 23.44 -4.43 3.62
C PRO A 290 22.12 -5.10 3.24
N LEU A 291 21.57 -5.95 4.10
CA LEU A 291 20.27 -6.63 3.85
C LEU A 291 19.10 -5.66 3.89
N LEU A 292 19.17 -4.58 4.67
CA LEU A 292 18.09 -3.61 4.80
C LEU A 292 17.79 -2.86 3.49
N PRO A 293 18.79 -2.23 2.84
CA PRO A 293 18.54 -1.58 1.56
C PRO A 293 18.16 -2.58 0.46
N LEU A 294 18.67 -3.81 0.47
CA LEU A 294 18.26 -4.87 -0.45
C LEU A 294 16.77 -5.20 -0.26
N ALA A 295 16.33 -5.43 0.98
CA ALA A 295 14.94 -5.67 1.31
C ALA A 295 14.05 -4.45 0.97
N GLY A 296 14.57 -3.24 1.15
CA GLY A 296 13.92 -2.00 0.73
C GLY A 296 13.71 -1.94 -0.78
N ALA A 297 14.77 -2.14 -1.55
CA ALA A 297 14.74 -2.10 -3.01
C ALA A 297 13.79 -3.16 -3.59
N THR A 298 13.86 -4.42 -3.12
CA THR A 298 13.01 -5.51 -3.62
C THR A 298 11.54 -5.28 -3.26
N GLY A 299 11.23 -4.81 -2.05
CA GLY A 299 9.87 -4.49 -1.65
C GLY A 299 9.28 -3.32 -2.45
N LEU A 300 10.07 -2.27 -2.68
CA LEU A 300 9.64 -1.13 -3.49
C LEU A 300 9.47 -1.51 -4.96
N ALA A 301 10.32 -2.38 -5.51
CA ALA A 301 10.13 -2.92 -6.86
C ALA A 301 8.84 -3.73 -6.99
N ALA A 302 8.51 -4.57 -6.00
CA ALA A 302 7.24 -5.29 -5.96
C ALA A 302 6.05 -4.32 -5.91
N LEU A 303 6.12 -3.30 -5.04
CA LEU A 303 5.08 -2.26 -4.93
C LEU A 303 4.92 -1.50 -6.24
N GLN A 304 6.01 -1.12 -6.89
CA GLN A 304 5.99 -0.41 -8.17
C GLN A 304 5.30 -1.22 -9.27
N LEU A 305 5.56 -2.53 -9.36
CA LEU A 305 4.86 -3.42 -10.30
C LEU A 305 3.35 -3.44 -10.05
N VAL A 306 2.93 -3.53 -8.78
CA VAL A 306 1.51 -3.51 -8.41
C VAL A 306 0.87 -2.18 -8.72
N LEU A 307 1.52 -1.05 -8.44
CA LEU A 307 1.02 0.30 -8.75
C LEU A 307 0.87 0.52 -10.25
N LEU A 308 1.87 0.09 -11.06
CA LEU A 308 1.77 0.12 -12.52
C LEU A 308 0.59 -0.69 -13.02
N MET A 309 0.41 -1.92 -12.50
CA MET A 309 -0.74 -2.76 -12.86
C MET A 309 -2.07 -2.09 -12.52
N LEU A 310 -2.19 -1.47 -11.33
CA LEU A 310 -3.39 -0.75 -10.89
C LEU A 310 -3.65 0.47 -11.78
N ALA A 311 -2.63 1.27 -12.06
CA ALA A 311 -2.74 2.44 -12.94
C ALA A 311 -3.16 2.05 -14.36
N LEU A 312 -2.57 0.98 -14.91
CA LEU A 312 -2.96 0.46 -16.23
C LEU A 312 -4.42 -0.01 -16.27
N ARG A 313 -4.86 -0.72 -15.22
CA ARG A 313 -6.24 -1.17 -15.09
C ARG A 313 -7.22 -0.01 -14.97
N LEU A 314 -6.89 0.95 -14.14
CA LEU A 314 -7.73 2.14 -13.98
C LEU A 314 -7.79 2.96 -15.27
N ALA A 315 -6.66 3.13 -15.98
CA ALA A 315 -6.63 3.81 -17.27
C ALA A 315 -7.52 3.11 -18.31
N THR A 316 -7.47 1.77 -18.40
CA THR A 316 -8.33 1.02 -19.32
C THR A 316 -9.83 1.12 -18.96
N SER A 317 -10.17 1.26 -17.68
CA SER A 317 -11.57 1.42 -17.24
C SER A 317 -12.10 2.85 -17.49
N LEU A 318 -11.21 3.85 -17.49
CA LEU A 318 -11.56 5.25 -17.76
C LEU A 318 -11.74 5.51 -19.29
N TRP A 319 -11.00 4.78 -20.13
CA TRP A 319 -11.06 4.89 -21.59
C TRP A 319 -11.42 3.54 -22.24
N PRO A 320 -12.68 3.11 -22.17
CA PRO A 320 -13.10 1.79 -22.68
C PRO A 320 -12.87 1.59 -24.19
N GLY A 321 -12.86 2.67 -24.98
CA GLY A 321 -12.55 2.60 -26.42
C GLY A 321 -11.08 2.33 -26.78
N ALA A 322 -10.16 2.44 -25.81
CA ALA A 322 -8.74 2.16 -26.06
C ALA A 322 -8.39 0.66 -26.00
N GLY A 323 -9.33 -0.20 -25.56
CA GLY A 323 -9.12 -1.63 -25.32
C GLY A 323 -9.38 -2.57 -26.50
N ASP A 324 -10.05 -2.13 -27.55
CA ASP A 324 -10.59 -3.02 -28.61
C ASP A 324 -9.56 -3.41 -29.69
N ALA A 325 -8.39 -2.79 -29.72
CA ALA A 325 -7.28 -3.17 -30.60
C ALA A 325 -6.19 -3.93 -29.80
N VAL A 326 -6.45 -5.18 -29.56
CA VAL A 326 -5.86 -6.15 -28.60
C VAL A 326 -4.32 -6.28 -28.49
N GLY A 327 -3.51 -5.51 -29.06
CA GLY A 327 -2.04 -5.64 -28.88
C GLY A 327 -1.33 -4.30 -28.89
N ARG A 328 -1.74 -3.43 -29.80
CA ARG A 328 -1.15 -2.12 -30.01
C ARG A 328 -1.55 -1.12 -28.92
N SER A 329 -2.74 -1.31 -28.32
CA SER A 329 -3.31 -0.44 -27.29
C SER A 329 -2.64 -0.61 -25.92
N ARG A 330 -2.18 -1.81 -25.54
CA ARG A 330 -1.57 -2.05 -24.23
C ARG A 330 -0.23 -1.31 -24.09
N GLY A 331 0.61 -1.34 -25.12
CA GLY A 331 1.85 -0.58 -25.17
C GLY A 331 1.63 0.94 -25.07
N VAL A 332 0.60 1.44 -25.75
CA VAL A 332 0.21 2.85 -25.70
C VAL A 332 -0.25 3.25 -24.29
N ILE A 333 -1.05 2.42 -23.63
CA ILE A 333 -1.51 2.70 -22.27
C ILE A 333 -0.34 2.63 -21.27
N VAL A 334 0.57 1.65 -21.41
CA VAL A 334 1.79 1.58 -20.59
C VAL A 334 2.64 2.82 -20.80
N ALA A 335 2.79 3.29 -22.03
CA ALA A 335 3.50 4.53 -22.32
C ALA A 335 2.78 5.75 -21.71
N ALA A 336 1.46 5.83 -21.86
CA ALA A 336 0.65 6.93 -21.32
C ALA A 336 0.70 7.03 -19.77
N VAL A 337 0.92 5.93 -19.07
CA VAL A 337 1.11 5.90 -17.61
C VAL A 337 2.59 6.04 -17.24
N GLY A 338 3.47 5.33 -17.95
CA GLY A 338 4.89 5.26 -17.64
C GLY A 338 5.67 6.53 -17.98
N LEU A 339 5.41 7.15 -19.15
CA LEU A 339 6.15 8.35 -19.56
C LEU A 339 5.95 9.54 -18.62
N PRO A 340 4.74 9.90 -18.18
CA PRO A 340 4.56 10.94 -17.16
C PRO A 340 5.29 10.61 -15.85
N ALA A 341 5.29 9.34 -15.41
CA ALA A 341 6.01 8.93 -14.23
C ALA A 341 7.53 9.09 -14.39
N VAL A 342 8.09 8.74 -15.56
CA VAL A 342 9.52 8.97 -15.89
C VAL A 342 9.84 10.46 -15.89
N MET A 343 9.00 11.28 -16.49
CA MET A 343 9.18 12.74 -16.49
C MET A 343 9.17 13.32 -15.08
N LEU A 344 8.25 12.87 -14.21
CA LEU A 344 8.20 13.27 -12.82
C LEU A 344 9.49 12.88 -12.06
N VAL A 345 10.01 11.67 -12.30
CA VAL A 345 11.28 11.21 -11.70
C VAL A 345 12.46 12.08 -12.09
N LEU A 346 12.53 12.49 -13.36
CA LEU A 346 13.66 13.25 -13.89
C LEU A 346 13.62 14.74 -13.49
N TRP A 347 12.43 15.31 -13.34
CA TRP A 347 12.26 16.76 -13.14
C TRP A 347 12.10 17.15 -11.67
N LEU A 348 11.55 16.25 -10.83
CA LEU A 348 11.29 16.57 -9.43
C LEU A 348 12.45 16.12 -8.53
N PRO A 349 12.78 16.93 -7.51
CA PRO A 349 13.79 16.55 -6.51
C PRO A 349 13.39 15.25 -5.78
N LEU A 350 14.40 14.51 -5.33
CA LEU A 350 14.19 13.31 -4.52
C LEU A 350 13.41 13.64 -3.24
N GLY A 351 12.45 12.81 -2.92
CA GLY A 351 11.65 12.95 -1.69
C GLY A 351 10.46 13.90 -1.77
N THR A 352 10.24 14.62 -2.90
CA THR A 352 9.08 15.51 -3.08
C THR A 352 7.82 14.78 -3.52
N LEU A 353 7.98 13.56 -4.08
CA LEU A 353 6.85 12.78 -4.60
C LEU A 353 6.13 12.01 -3.50
N PRO A 354 4.79 11.87 -3.63
CA PRO A 354 3.98 11.25 -2.60
C PRO A 354 4.30 9.76 -2.40
N ALA A 355 4.22 9.31 -1.15
CA ALA A 355 4.16 7.90 -0.81
C ALA A 355 2.70 7.42 -0.80
N LEU A 356 2.49 6.11 -1.05
CA LEU A 356 1.17 5.48 -0.89
C LEU A 356 0.81 5.35 0.61
N PRO A 357 -0.46 5.55 1.01
CA PRO A 357 -1.54 6.12 0.22
C PRO A 357 -1.47 7.64 0.15
N GLY A 358 -1.85 8.20 -0.98
CA GLY A 358 -2.06 9.62 -1.12
C GLY A 358 -3.52 10.03 -0.83
N PRO A 359 -3.84 11.33 -0.92
CA PRO A 359 -5.16 11.85 -0.61
C PRO A 359 -6.26 11.36 -1.53
N ALA A 360 -6.01 11.15 -2.84
CA ALA A 360 -7.02 10.67 -3.77
C ALA A 360 -7.43 9.22 -3.48
N THR A 361 -6.47 8.35 -3.13
CA THR A 361 -6.77 6.98 -2.66
C THR A 361 -7.73 7.02 -1.47
N LEU A 362 -7.44 7.84 -0.46
CA LEU A 362 -8.25 7.93 0.75
C LEU A 362 -9.63 8.54 0.49
N LEU A 363 -9.73 9.53 -0.40
CA LEU A 363 -11.00 10.10 -0.83
C LEU A 363 -11.86 9.09 -1.61
N VAL A 364 -11.25 8.27 -2.45
CA VAL A 364 -11.95 7.17 -3.13
C VAL A 364 -12.48 6.17 -2.11
N MET A 365 -11.70 5.77 -1.10
CA MET A 365 -12.15 4.89 -0.02
C MET A 365 -13.30 5.53 0.77
N ALA A 366 -13.21 6.83 1.10
CA ALA A 366 -14.29 7.57 1.76
C ALA A 366 -15.58 7.58 0.91
N ALA A 367 -15.47 7.85 -0.40
CA ALA A 367 -16.61 7.84 -1.30
C ALA A 367 -17.27 6.46 -1.37
N LEU A 368 -16.50 5.38 -1.41
CA LEU A 368 -17.02 4.01 -1.38
C LEU A 368 -17.69 3.68 -0.05
N CYS A 369 -17.15 4.11 1.09
CA CYS A 369 -17.82 3.96 2.38
C CYS A 369 -19.18 4.69 2.39
N LEU A 370 -19.24 5.92 1.90
CA LEU A 370 -20.49 6.69 1.82
C LEU A 370 -21.51 6.06 0.84
N ALA A 371 -21.06 5.32 -0.17
CA ALA A 371 -21.94 4.61 -1.09
C ALA A 371 -22.80 3.54 -0.39
N VAL A 372 -22.29 2.92 0.69
CA VAL A 372 -23.05 1.99 1.53
C VAL A 372 -24.26 2.70 2.18
N LEU A 373 -24.05 3.95 2.65
CA LEU A 373 -25.13 4.73 3.26
C LEU A 373 -26.22 5.09 2.25
N ARG A 374 -25.84 5.49 1.04
CA ARG A 374 -26.79 5.87 -0.02
C ARG A 374 -27.71 4.73 -0.39
N ARG A 375 -27.23 3.49 -0.38
CA ARG A 375 -28.02 2.29 -0.69
C ARG A 375 -28.90 1.79 0.43
N ARG A 376 -28.77 2.33 1.66
CA ARG A 376 -29.62 1.97 2.80
C ARG A 376 -31.12 2.12 2.51
N ASN A 377 -31.50 3.12 1.69
CA ASN A 377 -32.90 3.40 1.39
C ASN A 377 -33.56 2.30 0.55
N ASP A 378 -32.77 1.57 -0.25
CA ASP A 378 -33.25 0.49 -1.10
C ASP A 378 -33.48 -0.84 -0.32
N MET A 379 -32.95 -0.94 0.92
CA MET A 379 -32.87 -2.19 1.68
C MET A 379 -33.82 -2.33 2.85
N ARG A 380 -34.82 -1.44 3.01
CA ARG A 380 -35.72 -1.41 4.19
C ARG A 380 -36.66 -2.61 4.35
N GLN A 381 -36.68 -3.56 3.41
CA GLN A 381 -37.53 -4.75 3.50
C GLN A 381 -36.67 -6.02 3.66
N GLY A 382 -36.56 -6.55 4.88
CA GLY A 382 -35.94 -7.85 5.16
C GLY A 382 -34.49 -7.84 5.66
N ALA A 383 -33.98 -6.71 6.15
CA ALA A 383 -32.59 -6.57 6.56
C ALA A 383 -32.23 -7.38 7.82
N THR A 384 -31.11 -8.11 7.77
CA THR A 384 -30.49 -8.79 8.93
C THR A 384 -29.74 -7.78 9.84
N GLY A 385 -29.45 -8.14 11.09
CA GLY A 385 -28.81 -7.23 12.06
C GLY A 385 -27.50 -6.60 11.55
N ARG A 386 -26.66 -7.33 10.78
CA ARG A 386 -25.43 -6.84 10.16
C ARG A 386 -25.71 -5.74 9.12
N GLU A 387 -26.81 -5.88 8.38
CA GLU A 387 -27.23 -4.92 7.34
C GLU A 387 -27.73 -3.59 7.91
N LEU A 388 -28.10 -3.58 9.20
CA LEU A 388 -28.51 -2.36 9.91
C LEU A 388 -27.33 -1.61 10.54
N VAL A 389 -26.32 -2.32 11.05
CA VAL A 389 -25.19 -1.74 11.76
C VAL A 389 -24.16 -1.10 10.80
N LEU A 390 -23.88 -1.76 9.68
CA LEU A 390 -22.83 -1.30 8.75
C LEU A 390 -23.12 0.10 8.15
N PRO A 391 -24.35 0.44 7.71
CA PRO A 391 -24.66 1.80 7.25
C PRO A 391 -24.52 2.87 8.35
N MET A 392 -24.64 2.50 9.64
CA MET A 392 -24.39 3.44 10.74
C MET A 392 -22.89 3.72 10.95
N LEU A 393 -22.04 2.74 10.67
CA LEU A 393 -20.58 2.85 10.80
C LEU A 393 -19.90 3.45 9.55
N ALA A 394 -20.57 3.41 8.40
CA ALA A 394 -20.05 3.91 7.14
C ALA A 394 -19.62 5.40 7.18
N PRO A 395 -20.36 6.34 7.80
CA PRO A 395 -19.93 7.73 7.95
C PRO A 395 -18.67 7.86 8.78
N LEU A 396 -18.52 7.03 9.83
CA LEU A 396 -17.32 7.01 10.65
C LEU A 396 -16.10 6.53 9.83
N ALA A 397 -16.25 5.44 9.07
CA ALA A 397 -15.21 4.94 8.18
C ALA A 397 -14.79 6.00 7.15
N ALA A 398 -15.77 6.69 6.54
CA ALA A 398 -15.52 7.78 5.59
C ALA A 398 -14.80 8.96 6.26
N ALA A 399 -15.24 9.37 7.46
CA ALA A 399 -14.62 10.47 8.21
C ALA A 399 -13.15 10.13 8.57
N LEU A 400 -12.86 8.91 8.95
CA LEU A 400 -11.50 8.44 9.22
C LEU A 400 -10.62 8.51 7.96
N CYS A 401 -11.13 8.12 6.80
CA CYS A 401 -10.41 8.25 5.53
C CYS A 401 -10.16 9.72 5.16
N VAL A 402 -11.15 10.60 5.34
CA VAL A 402 -11.01 12.04 5.09
C VAL A 402 -9.98 12.65 6.04
N LEU A 403 -10.01 12.30 7.33
CA LEU A 403 -9.02 12.74 8.30
C LEU A 403 -7.60 12.33 7.88
N ALA A 404 -7.42 11.07 7.48
CA ALA A 404 -6.14 10.59 6.97
C ALA A 404 -5.72 11.32 5.68
N ALA A 405 -6.65 11.65 4.77
CA ALA A 405 -6.37 12.42 3.57
C ALA A 405 -5.91 13.86 3.90
N LEU A 406 -6.57 14.51 4.84
CA LEU A 406 -6.20 15.86 5.30
C LEU A 406 -4.80 15.87 5.95
N GLU A 407 -4.48 14.85 6.74
CA GLU A 407 -3.15 14.71 7.34
C GLU A 407 -2.07 14.55 6.26
N ARG A 408 -2.34 13.76 5.22
CA ARG A 408 -1.44 13.62 4.07
C ARG A 408 -1.23 14.94 3.31
N LEU A 409 -2.29 15.74 3.15
CA LEU A 409 -2.17 17.05 2.50
C LEU A 409 -1.37 18.05 3.35
N ARG A 410 -1.49 18.00 4.68
CA ARG A 410 -0.70 18.84 5.60
C ARG A 410 0.77 18.46 5.63
N ALA A 411 1.07 17.16 5.53
CA ALA A 411 2.42 16.63 5.53
C ALA A 411 3.13 16.79 4.16
N TRP A 412 2.42 17.29 3.14
CA TRP A 412 3.00 17.53 1.82
C TRP A 412 3.97 18.71 1.92
N PRO A 413 5.27 18.52 1.59
CA PRO A 413 6.21 19.62 1.56
C PRO A 413 5.77 20.62 0.48
N GLY A 414 5.38 21.82 0.89
CA GLY A 414 5.09 22.93 0.00
C GLY A 414 6.33 23.50 -0.63
#